data_5df2dfd6e5f0ef52d5448f963e11352d
#
_entry.id   5df2dfd6e5f0ef52d5448f963e11352d
#
_cell.length_a   1.000
_cell.length_b   1.000
_cell.length_c   1.000
_cell.angle_alpha   90.00
_cell.angle_beta   90.00
_cell.angle_gamma   90.00
#
_symmetry.space_group_name_H-M   'P 1'
#
loop_
_entity.id
_entity.type
_entity.pdbx_description
1 polymer ?
#
loop_
_entity_poly.entity_id
_entity_poly.type
_entity_poly.pdbx_seq_one_letter_code
_entity_poly.pdbx_strand_id
1 'polypeptide(L)'
;MLRPSFFKVIVPEELKEWLPVDYAKRNLEILADRSEILKKLGLKALFVGIEPSWLPEEVYLANPEWRGPRVDQPRRARKPYFSPCTDNDEVRSIYKRTVTELCRQVPIENFDLLTNDSGGGLCWATNLYPGTNGPSSCQHRSISERIVRFLDCIQDGVREAGLDPVISLQYGAGAPQALRADVQPTVALLKPGQILHGHTNQGAVITITTGDDQNYNLLYPTVGIPQAVRYASQLSGLSSTPEANLYLRFLLGEPNWVYSMVAKLIKSSSNGIRERWSTLAETVEEELGLGDSNAFLELCQSLDQALAYLSVVFVEPLLLLGLVNQRILTRPLVPFPNELSPEEKNHWRKFQFQANDDNEADDLNNFQGFNPYKGYSGAYTASLNLNKVDEELAKAMNLCGSVISSSPEKSREDLSLLKARLNVFRGLVRSARNAIQYQSVLDQTEIDLQPGERATQFPHEGDQRLRKLNAIARNEIDNCSELAKLLEIHPHGQLVKQATKEEPEDIFILPDNLVAQLRLKAAIMVRHLNDAHRIYERRQGE
;
A
#
# COMPACT_ATOMS: atom_id res chain seq x y z
N MET A 1 8.59 -7.94 -1.49
CA MET A 1 8.90 -7.41 -0.14
C MET A 1 7.77 -6.48 0.26
N LEU A 2 7.02 -6.81 1.31
CA LEU A 2 5.80 -6.10 1.69
C LEU A 2 6.09 -4.83 2.49
N ARG A 3 7.02 -4.92 3.42
CA ARG A 3 7.52 -3.80 4.21
C ARG A 3 9.03 -3.90 4.27
N PRO A 4 9.74 -3.08 3.50
CA PRO A 4 11.18 -3.12 3.45
C PRO A 4 11.79 -2.98 4.84
N SER A 5 12.74 -3.86 5.14
CA SER A 5 13.56 -3.86 6.35
C SER A 5 14.91 -4.46 6.01
N PHE A 6 15.95 -4.10 6.72
CA PHE A 6 17.28 -4.63 6.49
C PHE A 6 17.32 -6.16 6.61
N PHE A 7 16.62 -6.72 7.60
CA PHE A 7 16.59 -8.18 7.83
C PHE A 7 15.75 -8.95 6.78
N LYS A 8 15.00 -8.25 5.94
CA LYS A 8 14.28 -8.85 4.80
C LYS A 8 15.09 -8.89 3.50
N VAL A 9 16.29 -8.34 3.50
CA VAL A 9 17.22 -8.36 2.37
C VAL A 9 18.56 -9.00 2.74
N ILE A 10 19.00 -8.86 3.98
CA ILE A 10 20.17 -9.54 4.54
C ILE A 10 19.75 -10.18 5.87
N VAL A 11 19.87 -11.49 5.98
CA VAL A 11 19.69 -12.20 7.25
C VAL A 11 21.06 -12.43 7.88
N PRO A 12 21.39 -11.74 8.99
CA PRO A 12 22.64 -11.97 9.69
C PRO A 12 22.67 -13.36 10.32
N GLU A 13 23.88 -13.87 10.60
CA GLU A 13 24.10 -15.23 11.13
C GLU A 13 23.27 -15.51 12.37
N GLU A 14 23.18 -14.52 13.27
CA GLU A 14 22.49 -14.59 14.55
C GLU A 14 20.98 -14.75 14.41
N LEU A 15 20.41 -14.45 13.26
CA LEU A 15 18.96 -14.51 13.02
C LEU A 15 18.51 -15.59 12.02
N LYS A 16 19.45 -16.36 11.47
CA LYS A 16 19.17 -17.36 10.41
C LYS A 16 18.21 -18.47 10.86
N GLU A 17 18.20 -18.80 12.13
CA GLU A 17 17.30 -19.83 12.68
C GLU A 17 15.83 -19.38 12.62
N TRP A 18 15.58 -18.08 12.71
CA TRP A 18 14.21 -17.53 12.87
C TRP A 18 13.71 -16.75 11.66
N LEU A 19 14.59 -16.32 10.77
CA LEU A 19 14.21 -15.52 9.62
C LEU A 19 14.35 -16.28 8.29
N PRO A 20 13.46 -16.05 7.32
CA PRO A 20 13.44 -16.79 6.06
C PRO A 20 14.57 -16.34 5.11
N VAL A 21 15.71 -17.04 5.13
CA VAL A 21 16.92 -16.71 4.38
C VAL A 21 16.67 -16.64 2.87
N ASP A 22 15.96 -17.63 2.30
CA ASP A 22 15.67 -17.66 0.86
C ASP A 22 14.81 -16.49 0.40
N TYR A 23 13.88 -16.06 1.27
CA TYR A 23 13.06 -14.87 1.00
C TYR A 23 13.92 -13.60 0.96
N ALA A 24 14.81 -13.44 1.92
CA ALA A 24 15.72 -12.29 1.96
C ALA A 24 16.66 -12.29 0.73
N LYS A 25 17.18 -13.44 0.31
CA LYS A 25 18.01 -13.56 -0.88
C LYS A 25 17.27 -13.12 -2.14
N ARG A 26 16.03 -13.58 -2.35
CA ARG A 26 15.20 -13.13 -3.49
C ARG A 26 14.98 -11.62 -3.48
N ASN A 27 14.72 -11.04 -2.29
CA ASN A 27 14.54 -9.59 -2.16
C ASN A 27 15.82 -8.82 -2.48
N LEU A 28 16.97 -9.33 -2.07
CA LEU A 28 18.27 -8.73 -2.35
C LEU A 28 18.58 -8.75 -3.86
N GLU A 29 18.30 -9.85 -4.54
CA GLU A 29 18.46 -9.97 -6.01
C GLU A 29 17.62 -8.92 -6.73
N ILE A 30 16.33 -8.74 -6.35
CA ILE A 30 15.45 -7.71 -6.91
C ILE A 30 16.01 -6.30 -6.64
N LEU A 31 16.55 -6.06 -5.46
CA LEU A 31 17.12 -4.76 -5.10
C LEU A 31 18.37 -4.46 -5.91
N ALA A 32 19.23 -5.46 -6.12
CA ALA A 32 20.44 -5.35 -6.93
C ALA A 32 20.10 -5.04 -8.39
N ASP A 33 19.18 -5.77 -9.00
CA ASP A 33 18.74 -5.54 -10.38
C ASP A 33 18.22 -4.11 -10.58
N ARG A 34 17.41 -3.62 -9.64
CA ARG A 34 16.90 -2.25 -9.69
C ARG A 34 17.98 -1.20 -9.51
N SER A 35 18.92 -1.42 -8.60
CA SER A 35 20.04 -0.51 -8.39
C SER A 35 20.89 -0.40 -9.67
N GLU A 36 21.12 -1.50 -10.39
CA GLU A 36 21.83 -1.48 -11.67
C GLU A 36 21.07 -0.70 -12.77
N ILE A 37 19.75 -0.80 -12.83
CA ILE A 37 18.93 -0.01 -13.75
C ILE A 37 19.08 1.49 -13.43
N LEU A 38 18.95 1.87 -12.16
CA LEU A 38 19.09 3.27 -11.73
C LEU A 38 20.48 3.81 -12.06
N LYS A 39 21.53 3.03 -11.79
CA LYS A 39 22.91 3.40 -12.11
C LYS A 39 23.13 3.64 -13.62
N LYS A 40 22.58 2.77 -14.49
CA LYS A 40 22.65 2.95 -15.95
C LYS A 40 21.97 4.24 -16.40
N LEU A 41 20.93 4.69 -15.68
CA LEU A 41 20.22 5.94 -15.94
C LEU A 41 20.90 7.17 -15.29
N GLY A 42 21.97 6.98 -14.52
CA GLY A 42 22.67 8.04 -13.78
C GLY A 42 21.92 8.51 -12.55
N LEU A 43 21.04 7.66 -11.99
CA LEU A 43 20.31 7.90 -10.75
C LEU A 43 20.94 7.13 -9.60
N LYS A 44 20.83 7.66 -8.38
CA LYS A 44 21.26 6.99 -7.16
C LYS A 44 20.12 6.18 -6.56
N ALA A 45 20.43 4.99 -6.04
CA ALA A 45 19.46 4.19 -5.32
C ALA A 45 19.16 4.77 -3.93
N LEU A 46 17.89 4.78 -3.54
CA LEU A 46 17.42 5.13 -2.21
C LEU A 46 16.76 3.89 -1.59
N PHE A 47 17.25 3.44 -0.44
CA PHE A 47 16.57 2.41 0.33
C PHE A 47 15.49 3.06 1.20
N VAL A 48 14.23 2.72 0.94
CA VAL A 48 13.11 3.14 1.79
C VAL A 48 12.69 1.96 2.65
N GLY A 49 12.67 2.13 3.98
CA GLY A 49 12.40 1.02 4.88
C GLY A 49 11.73 1.42 6.19
N ILE A 50 11.17 0.42 6.89
CA ILE A 50 10.65 0.56 8.25
C ILE A 50 11.67 -0.03 9.21
N GLU A 51 12.26 0.85 10.05
CA GLU A 51 13.29 0.47 11.02
C GLU A 51 13.17 1.26 12.34
N PRO A 52 13.39 0.62 13.50
CA PRO A 52 13.61 -0.81 13.67
C PRO A 52 12.35 -1.62 13.37
N SER A 53 12.50 -2.72 12.63
CA SER A 53 11.42 -3.63 12.30
C SER A 53 11.18 -4.62 13.43
N TRP A 54 10.02 -5.29 13.41
CA TRP A 54 9.72 -6.36 14.35
C TRP A 54 10.53 -7.63 14.02
N LEU A 55 10.77 -8.43 15.06
CA LEU A 55 11.34 -9.77 14.96
C LEU A 55 10.37 -10.81 15.57
N PRO A 56 10.44 -12.08 15.16
CA PRO A 56 9.67 -13.16 15.76
C PRO A 56 9.88 -13.27 17.29
N GLU A 57 8.87 -13.72 18.00
CA GLU A 57 8.92 -13.86 19.46
C GLU A 57 10.03 -14.82 19.93
N GLU A 58 10.29 -15.83 19.13
CA GLU A 58 11.31 -16.86 19.39
C GLU A 58 12.71 -16.26 19.54
N VAL A 59 13.01 -15.18 18.80
CA VAL A 59 14.26 -14.43 18.94
C VAL A 59 14.43 -13.88 20.35
N TYR A 60 13.34 -13.38 20.92
CA TYR A 60 13.36 -12.78 22.27
C TYR A 60 13.24 -13.80 23.39
N LEU A 61 12.73 -15.01 23.10
CA LEU A 61 12.80 -16.12 24.03
C LEU A 61 14.24 -16.63 24.18
N ALA A 62 14.99 -16.61 23.07
CA ALA A 62 16.41 -16.96 23.07
C ALA A 62 17.31 -15.83 23.62
N ASN A 63 16.95 -14.56 23.36
CA ASN A 63 17.73 -13.37 23.71
C ASN A 63 16.85 -12.30 24.38
N PRO A 64 16.43 -12.49 25.64
CA PRO A 64 15.47 -11.60 26.31
C PRO A 64 15.91 -10.14 26.41
N GLU A 65 17.22 -9.87 26.49
CA GLU A 65 17.81 -8.53 26.56
C GLU A 65 17.76 -7.77 25.24
N TRP A 66 17.47 -8.45 24.11
CA TRP A 66 17.29 -7.81 22.81
C TRP A 66 15.88 -7.23 22.65
N ARG A 67 14.92 -7.64 23.48
CA ARG A 67 13.53 -7.23 23.34
C ARG A 67 13.35 -5.74 23.62
N GLY A 68 12.96 -5.02 22.58
CA GLY A 68 12.56 -3.62 22.68
C GLY A 68 11.05 -3.43 22.92
N PRO A 69 10.47 -2.32 22.49
CA PRO A 69 9.08 -2.01 22.74
C PRO A 69 8.13 -2.82 21.86
N ARG A 70 6.89 -2.95 22.31
CA ARG A 70 5.81 -3.41 21.46
C ARG A 70 5.64 -2.50 20.25
N VAL A 71 5.41 -3.08 19.09
CA VAL A 71 5.18 -2.38 17.84
C VAL A 71 3.86 -2.81 17.20
N ASP A 72 3.29 -1.93 16.36
CA ASP A 72 2.03 -2.16 15.66
C ASP A 72 2.23 -2.74 14.26
N GLN A 73 3.25 -3.58 14.11
CA GLN A 73 3.59 -4.19 12.84
C GLN A 73 3.87 -5.69 13.02
N PRO A 74 3.18 -6.53 12.29
CA PRO A 74 2.09 -6.25 11.34
C PRO A 74 0.92 -5.55 12.04
N ARG A 75 0.38 -4.52 11.40
CA ARG A 75 -0.61 -3.65 12.02
C ARG A 75 -1.84 -4.45 12.44
N ARG A 76 -2.18 -4.32 13.73
CA ARG A 76 -3.33 -4.97 14.37
C ARG A 76 -3.32 -6.50 14.33
N ALA A 77 -2.13 -7.07 14.31
CA ALA A 77 -1.97 -8.50 14.54
C ALA A 77 -2.59 -8.90 15.89
N ARG A 78 -3.17 -10.11 15.93
CA ARG A 78 -3.82 -10.63 17.15
C ARG A 78 -2.83 -10.92 18.27
N LYS A 79 -1.58 -11.21 17.93
CA LYS A 79 -0.48 -11.37 18.90
C LYS A 79 0.39 -10.11 18.93
N PRO A 80 0.99 -9.77 20.10
CA PRO A 80 1.90 -8.64 20.18
C PRO A 80 3.20 -8.93 19.44
N TYR A 81 3.69 -7.92 18.73
CA TYR A 81 5.01 -7.92 18.11
C TYR A 81 5.92 -6.91 18.81
N PHE A 82 7.22 -7.14 18.73
CA PHE A 82 8.22 -6.30 19.37
C PHE A 82 9.35 -5.98 18.39
N SER A 83 9.86 -4.75 18.46
CA SER A 83 11.12 -4.40 17.80
C SER A 83 12.30 -4.77 18.68
N PRO A 84 13.49 -4.96 18.11
CA PRO A 84 14.69 -5.14 18.92
C PRO A 84 15.08 -3.84 19.63
N CYS A 85 15.72 -3.96 20.79
CA CYS A 85 16.27 -2.84 21.55
C CYS A 85 17.49 -2.26 20.84
N THR A 86 17.33 -1.13 20.15
CA THR A 86 18.42 -0.46 19.44
C THR A 86 19.49 0.16 20.36
N ASP A 87 19.28 0.14 21.65
CA ASP A 87 20.27 0.54 22.67
C ASP A 87 21.14 -0.61 23.16
N ASN A 88 20.74 -1.84 22.89
CA ASN A 88 21.58 -3.01 23.15
C ASN A 88 22.77 -3.02 22.17
N ASP A 89 23.99 -3.18 22.68
CA ASP A 89 25.21 -3.07 21.88
C ASP A 89 25.34 -4.20 20.86
N GLU A 90 24.89 -5.39 21.19
CA GLU A 90 24.88 -6.53 20.28
C GLU A 90 23.88 -6.33 19.14
N VAL A 91 22.66 -5.89 19.45
CA VAL A 91 21.65 -5.55 18.45
C VAL A 91 22.17 -4.46 17.49
N ARG A 92 22.79 -3.41 18.00
CA ARG A 92 23.41 -2.40 17.13
C ARG A 92 24.52 -2.97 16.26
N SER A 93 25.32 -3.85 16.82
CA SER A 93 26.37 -4.53 16.06
C SER A 93 25.80 -5.38 14.92
N ILE A 94 24.68 -6.07 15.18
CA ILE A 94 23.93 -6.81 14.15
C ILE A 94 23.43 -5.87 13.06
N TYR A 95 22.77 -4.77 13.40
CA TYR A 95 22.33 -3.77 12.44
C TYR A 95 23.48 -3.22 11.59
N LYS A 96 24.58 -2.83 12.23
CA LYS A 96 25.75 -2.31 11.55
C LYS A 96 26.29 -3.31 10.52
N ARG A 97 26.51 -4.58 10.93
CA ARG A 97 26.99 -5.63 10.01
C ARG A 97 26.02 -5.90 8.86
N THR A 98 24.73 -5.94 9.16
CA THR A 98 23.68 -6.14 8.14
C THR A 98 23.69 -5.03 7.10
N VAL A 99 23.79 -3.78 7.53
CA VAL A 99 23.86 -2.62 6.63
C VAL A 99 25.18 -2.62 5.84
N THR A 100 26.30 -2.95 6.48
CA THR A 100 27.60 -3.07 5.80
C THR A 100 27.52 -4.12 4.68
N GLU A 101 26.95 -5.29 4.97
CA GLU A 101 26.82 -6.36 3.98
C GLU A 101 25.87 -5.98 2.85
N LEU A 102 24.73 -5.36 3.16
CA LEU A 102 23.82 -4.82 2.15
C LEU A 102 24.54 -3.86 1.21
N CYS A 103 25.27 -2.89 1.75
CA CYS A 103 25.96 -1.87 0.97
C CYS A 103 27.13 -2.42 0.14
N ARG A 104 27.77 -3.51 0.57
CA ARG A 104 28.80 -4.22 -0.23
C ARG A 104 28.21 -4.94 -1.43
N GLN A 105 27.01 -5.52 -1.27
CA GLN A 105 26.34 -6.25 -2.36
C GLN A 105 25.57 -5.31 -3.29
N VAL A 106 24.94 -4.26 -2.74
CA VAL A 106 24.19 -3.26 -3.49
C VAL A 106 24.66 -1.88 -3.01
N PRO A 107 25.35 -1.09 -3.83
CA PRO A 107 25.93 0.19 -3.41
C PRO A 107 24.86 1.24 -3.18
N ILE A 108 24.21 1.18 -2.02
CA ILE A 108 23.21 2.12 -1.55
C ILE A 108 23.85 3.03 -0.50
N GLU A 109 23.85 4.33 -0.72
CA GLU A 109 24.34 5.34 0.22
C GLU A 109 23.22 6.19 0.82
N ASN A 110 22.02 6.15 0.23
CA ASN A 110 20.88 6.94 0.68
C ASN A 110 19.81 6.06 1.31
N PHE A 111 19.34 6.45 2.49
CA PHE A 111 18.33 5.74 3.25
C PHE A 111 17.22 6.69 3.70
N ASP A 112 15.96 6.33 3.47
CA ASP A 112 14.78 7.00 4.03
C ASP A 112 14.03 6.00 4.91
N LEU A 113 14.20 6.13 6.21
CA LEU A 113 13.72 5.18 7.19
C LEU A 113 12.52 5.76 7.93
N LEU A 114 11.46 4.98 8.00
CA LEU A 114 10.27 5.26 8.78
C LEU A 114 10.29 4.38 10.03
N THR A 115 10.13 4.97 11.20
CA THR A 115 9.96 4.15 12.39
C THR A 115 8.53 3.61 12.49
N ASN A 116 8.32 2.64 13.37
CA ASN A 116 7.01 2.05 13.59
C ASN A 116 6.02 3.05 14.24
N ASP A 117 4.73 2.90 13.96
CA ASP A 117 3.65 3.75 14.50
C ASP A 117 3.62 3.77 16.03
N SER A 118 3.80 2.61 16.64
CA SER A 118 3.70 2.43 18.09
C SER A 118 5.05 2.68 18.73
N GLY A 119 5.17 3.73 19.49
CA GLY A 119 6.41 4.06 20.20
C GLY A 119 7.62 4.30 19.30
N GLY A 120 7.39 4.45 17.98
CA GLY A 120 8.48 4.60 17.01
C GLY A 120 9.43 3.41 16.94
N GLY A 121 9.07 2.26 17.50
CA GLY A 121 9.95 1.09 17.59
C GLY A 121 11.17 1.28 18.50
N LEU A 122 11.27 2.39 19.22
CA LEU A 122 12.35 2.70 20.16
C LEU A 122 11.88 2.56 21.60
N CYS A 123 12.74 2.03 22.46
CA CYS A 123 12.41 1.80 23.88
C CYS A 123 12.01 3.08 24.60
N TRP A 124 11.06 2.96 25.54
CA TRP A 124 10.61 4.04 26.43
C TRP A 124 10.04 5.27 25.72
N ALA A 125 9.62 5.12 24.49
CA ALA A 125 8.91 6.18 23.79
C ALA A 125 7.50 6.39 24.36
N THR A 126 7.02 7.63 24.34
CA THR A 126 5.78 8.04 25.03
C THR A 126 4.57 8.16 24.11
N ASN A 127 4.69 7.77 22.84
CA ASN A 127 3.62 7.95 21.87
C ASN A 127 2.74 6.71 21.68
N LEU A 128 1.51 6.96 21.36
CA LEU A 128 0.42 6.13 20.85
C LEU A 128 -0.02 4.91 21.65
N TYR A 129 0.88 4.09 22.23
CA TYR A 129 0.44 2.92 22.99
C TYR A 129 0.82 3.05 24.47
N PRO A 130 -0.18 3.00 25.36
CA PRO A 130 0.10 2.82 26.78
C PRO A 130 0.92 1.54 26.96
N GLY A 131 2.04 1.65 27.65
CA GLY A 131 2.91 0.51 27.92
C GLY A 131 3.94 0.19 26.85
N THR A 132 4.23 1.11 25.94
CA THR A 132 5.49 1.04 25.22
C THR A 132 6.60 1.06 26.25
N ASN A 133 7.37 0.02 26.27
CA ASN A 133 8.42 -0.19 27.27
C ASN A 133 9.70 -0.67 26.58
N GLY A 134 10.63 -1.08 27.32
CA GLY A 134 11.91 -1.63 26.87
C GLY A 134 12.63 -2.25 28.07
N PRO A 135 13.84 -2.76 27.86
CA PRO A 135 14.64 -3.29 28.97
C PRO A 135 15.05 -2.19 29.94
N SER A 136 15.15 -2.52 31.21
CA SER A 136 15.57 -1.58 32.26
C SER A 136 16.97 -1.02 32.03
N SER A 137 17.83 -1.76 31.34
CA SER A 137 19.20 -1.37 31.00
C SER A 137 19.29 -0.07 30.19
N CYS A 138 18.28 0.25 29.38
CA CYS A 138 18.29 1.48 28.56
C CYS A 138 17.31 2.56 29.05
N GLN A 139 16.60 2.34 30.17
CA GLN A 139 15.56 3.26 30.63
C GLN A 139 16.06 4.69 30.93
N HIS A 140 17.31 4.84 31.33
CA HIS A 140 17.94 6.12 31.66
C HIS A 140 18.25 7.01 30.46
N ARG A 141 18.18 6.49 29.21
CA ARG A 141 18.47 7.25 28.02
C ARG A 141 17.26 8.05 27.54
N SER A 142 17.50 9.24 27.07
CA SER A 142 16.49 10.06 26.38
C SER A 142 16.15 9.46 25.01
N ILE A 143 14.99 9.84 24.45
CA ILE A 143 14.60 9.41 23.10
C ILE A 143 15.57 9.98 22.05
N SER A 144 16.10 11.17 22.27
CA SER A 144 17.08 11.81 21.38
C SER A 144 18.39 11.02 21.30
N GLU A 145 18.90 10.55 22.44
CA GLU A 145 20.11 9.71 22.48
C GLU A 145 19.88 8.39 21.73
N ARG A 146 18.71 7.75 21.89
CA ARG A 146 18.36 6.51 21.18
C ARG A 146 18.32 6.72 19.67
N ILE A 147 17.67 7.79 19.21
CA ILE A 147 17.59 8.13 17.79
C ILE A 147 19.00 8.28 17.21
N VAL A 148 19.83 9.11 17.83
CA VAL A 148 21.20 9.35 17.33
C VAL A 148 22.04 8.09 17.32
N ARG A 149 21.99 7.29 18.39
CA ARG A 149 22.72 6.02 18.46
C ARG A 149 22.27 5.01 17.39
N PHE A 150 20.99 5.00 17.05
CA PHE A 150 20.47 4.17 15.98
C PHE A 150 20.94 4.68 14.61
N LEU A 151 20.86 5.98 14.35
CA LEU A 151 21.38 6.60 13.12
C LEU A 151 22.89 6.37 12.97
N ASP A 152 23.66 6.51 14.06
CA ASP A 152 25.09 6.28 14.08
C ASP A 152 25.45 4.85 13.64
N CYS A 153 24.76 3.83 14.16
CA CYS A 153 25.11 2.46 13.82
C CYS A 153 24.83 2.14 12.34
N ILE A 154 23.79 2.72 11.75
CA ILE A 154 23.50 2.59 10.31
C ILE A 154 24.55 3.33 9.50
N GLN A 155 24.85 4.57 9.88
CA GLN A 155 25.86 5.41 9.22
C GLN A 155 27.23 4.77 9.23
N ASP A 156 27.64 4.21 10.36
CA ASP A 156 28.90 3.49 10.50
C ASP A 156 28.94 2.22 9.62
N GLY A 157 27.81 1.53 9.47
CA GLY A 157 27.70 0.38 8.58
C GLY A 157 27.91 0.75 7.10
N VAL A 158 27.32 1.86 6.65
CA VAL A 158 27.49 2.37 5.28
C VAL A 158 28.93 2.81 5.03
N ARG A 159 29.54 3.53 5.98
CA ARG A 159 30.95 3.96 5.89
C ARG A 159 31.93 2.79 5.86
N GLU A 160 31.64 1.75 6.62
CA GLU A 160 32.48 0.53 6.60
C GLU A 160 32.43 -0.21 5.24
N ALA A 161 31.37 0.00 4.47
CA ALA A 161 31.27 -0.46 3.08
C ALA A 161 31.96 0.50 2.09
N GLY A 162 32.56 1.61 2.56
CA GLY A 162 33.29 2.57 1.72
C GLY A 162 32.39 3.62 1.04
N LEU A 163 31.16 3.80 1.50
CA LEU A 163 30.18 4.75 0.94
C LEU A 163 30.01 5.97 1.84
N ASP A 164 29.49 7.08 1.27
CA ASP A 164 29.16 8.29 2.01
C ASP A 164 27.66 8.36 2.31
N PRO A 165 27.23 8.12 3.58
CA PRO A 165 25.84 7.93 3.93
C PRO A 165 25.03 9.21 4.05
N VAL A 166 23.81 9.19 3.48
CA VAL A 166 22.72 10.11 3.81
C VAL A 166 21.54 9.32 4.36
N ILE A 167 21.23 9.52 5.64
CA ILE A 167 20.20 8.76 6.34
C ILE A 167 19.13 9.72 6.83
N SER A 168 17.95 9.63 6.25
CA SER A 168 16.74 10.31 6.68
C SER A 168 15.91 9.39 7.58
N LEU A 169 15.49 9.87 8.73
CA LEU A 169 14.60 9.17 9.63
C LEU A 169 13.31 9.98 9.84
N GLN A 170 12.19 9.31 9.62
CA GLN A 170 10.86 9.81 9.98
C GLN A 170 10.40 9.06 11.22
N TYR A 171 10.45 9.73 12.36
CA TYR A 171 10.12 9.13 13.66
C TYR A 171 8.62 9.23 13.97
N GLY A 172 7.95 8.10 14.09
CA GLY A 172 6.52 8.01 14.33
C GLY A 172 5.70 8.21 13.05
N ALA A 173 4.97 7.18 12.63
CA ALA A 173 4.07 7.30 11.49
C ALA A 173 2.89 8.20 11.83
N GLY A 174 2.42 8.95 10.85
CA GLY A 174 1.22 9.76 10.94
C GLY A 174 1.40 11.15 11.56
N ALA A 175 2.62 11.56 11.93
CA ALA A 175 2.90 12.95 12.27
C ALA A 175 3.58 13.64 11.07
N PRO A 176 2.83 14.20 10.14
CA PRO A 176 3.43 14.91 9.04
C PRO A 176 4.07 16.20 9.57
N GLN A 177 5.33 16.41 9.27
CA GLN A 177 5.96 17.72 9.18
C GLN A 177 6.30 18.50 10.48
N ALA A 178 5.79 18.15 11.63
CA ALA A 178 6.16 18.82 12.88
C ALA A 178 6.99 17.89 13.77
N LEU A 179 8.20 18.32 14.09
CA LEU A 179 8.99 17.68 15.14
C LEU A 179 8.20 17.77 16.46
N ARG A 180 7.91 16.62 17.04
CA ARG A 180 7.31 16.58 18.38
C ARG A 180 8.28 17.18 19.41
N ALA A 181 7.73 17.79 20.44
CA ALA A 181 8.53 18.47 21.47
C ALA A 181 9.56 17.57 22.16
N ASP A 182 9.26 16.27 22.32
CA ASP A 182 10.16 15.28 22.92
C ASP A 182 11.30 14.83 21.98
N VAL A 183 11.11 15.00 20.66
CA VAL A 183 12.06 14.59 19.61
C VAL A 183 12.88 15.78 19.09
N GLN A 184 12.36 17.01 19.22
CA GLN A 184 13.01 18.23 18.73
C GLN A 184 14.47 18.40 19.21
N PRO A 185 14.83 18.08 20.48
CA PRO A 185 16.21 18.21 20.94
C PRO A 185 17.21 17.34 20.16
N THR A 186 16.74 16.29 19.49
CA THR A 186 17.57 15.39 18.67
C THR A 186 18.26 16.14 17.53
N VAL A 187 17.62 17.18 16.98
CA VAL A 187 18.15 17.93 15.82
C VAL A 187 19.53 18.50 16.11
N ALA A 188 19.74 19.04 17.31
CA ALA A 188 21.04 19.58 17.72
C ALA A 188 22.15 18.52 17.88
N LEU A 189 21.77 17.25 17.98
CA LEU A 189 22.69 16.11 18.15
C LEU A 189 23.02 15.40 16.84
N LEU A 190 22.32 15.73 15.74
CA LEU A 190 22.54 15.09 14.44
C LEU A 190 23.94 15.37 13.91
N LYS A 191 24.51 14.36 13.25
CA LYS A 191 25.80 14.44 12.57
C LYS A 191 25.62 14.73 11.07
N PRO A 192 26.68 15.15 10.36
CA PRO A 192 26.64 15.30 8.91
C PRO A 192 26.15 14.00 8.23
N GLY A 193 25.23 14.13 7.29
CA GLY A 193 24.57 13.01 6.63
C GLY A 193 23.36 12.42 7.37
N GLN A 194 23.03 12.92 8.57
CA GLN A 194 21.82 12.52 9.31
C GLN A 194 20.73 13.57 9.17
N ILE A 195 19.51 13.12 8.88
CA ILE A 195 18.32 13.96 8.70
C ILE A 195 17.20 13.40 9.57
N LEU A 196 16.51 14.23 10.32
CA LEU A 196 15.34 13.87 11.10
C LEU A 196 14.14 14.73 10.69
N HIS A 197 13.10 14.15 10.14
CA HIS A 197 11.94 14.88 9.63
C HIS A 197 12.30 16.10 8.75
N GLY A 198 13.28 15.93 7.87
CA GLY A 198 13.76 17.02 7.01
C GLY A 198 14.64 18.08 7.71
N HIS A 199 15.09 17.83 8.93
CA HIS A 199 15.99 18.73 9.66
C HIS A 199 17.38 18.12 9.84
N THR A 200 18.40 18.93 9.67
CA THR A 200 19.79 18.64 10.05
C THR A 200 20.22 19.56 11.19
N ASN A 201 21.39 19.33 11.75
CA ASN A 201 21.99 20.24 12.72
C ASN A 201 22.35 21.64 12.15
N GLN A 202 22.26 21.82 10.82
CA GLN A 202 22.54 23.09 10.13
C GLN A 202 21.26 23.80 9.66
N GLY A 203 20.09 23.16 9.76
CA GLY A 203 18.81 23.71 9.34
C GLY A 203 17.92 22.71 8.62
N ALA A 204 16.85 23.20 8.03
CA ALA A 204 15.92 22.38 7.26
C ALA A 204 16.49 21.99 5.90
N VAL A 205 16.28 20.74 5.49
CA VAL A 205 16.58 20.25 4.15
C VAL A 205 15.29 20.21 3.36
N ILE A 206 15.23 20.91 2.24
CA ILE A 206 14.09 20.82 1.33
C ILE A 206 14.22 19.53 0.55
N THR A 207 13.32 18.59 0.82
CA THR A 207 13.21 17.34 0.06
C THR A 207 11.89 17.36 -0.71
N ILE A 208 11.97 17.25 -2.02
CA ILE A 208 10.81 17.09 -2.88
C ILE A 208 10.69 15.60 -3.18
N THR A 209 9.64 14.98 -2.69
CA THR A 209 9.32 13.60 -3.03
C THR A 209 8.32 13.62 -4.18
N THR A 210 8.71 13.08 -5.32
CA THR A 210 7.82 12.88 -6.46
C THR A 210 7.58 11.39 -6.65
N GLY A 211 6.47 11.08 -7.32
CA GLY A 211 6.06 9.70 -7.50
C GLY A 211 5.11 9.26 -6.41
N ASP A 212 5.06 7.97 -6.18
CA ASP A 212 4.04 7.38 -5.36
C ASP A 212 4.54 7.07 -3.96
N ASP A 213 3.84 7.60 -2.98
CA ASP A 213 3.91 7.07 -1.63
C ASP A 213 3.15 5.74 -1.60
N GLN A 214 3.84 4.64 -1.29
CA GLN A 214 3.22 3.31 -1.21
C GLN A 214 2.02 3.27 -0.25
N ASN A 215 1.95 4.19 0.71
CA ASN A 215 0.84 4.30 1.64
C ASN A 215 -0.35 5.08 1.08
N TYR A 216 -0.14 5.87 0.01
CA TYR A 216 -1.13 6.82 -0.53
C TYR A 216 -1.42 6.60 -2.02
N ASN A 217 -1.00 5.45 -2.56
CA ASN A 217 -1.17 5.15 -3.96
C ASN A 217 -2.59 4.67 -4.27
N LEU A 218 -3.28 5.39 -5.14
CA LEU A 218 -4.61 5.03 -5.63
C LEU A 218 -4.62 3.71 -6.42
N LEU A 219 -3.49 3.30 -6.99
CA LEU A 219 -3.33 2.03 -7.70
C LEU A 219 -3.09 0.83 -6.78
N TYR A 220 -2.74 1.07 -5.52
CA TYR A 220 -2.49 -0.01 -4.57
C TYR A 220 -3.75 -0.87 -4.37
N PRO A 221 -3.69 -2.20 -4.37
CA PRO A 221 -2.49 -3.05 -4.35
C PRO A 221 -2.01 -3.52 -5.73
N THR A 222 -2.50 -2.99 -6.83
CA THR A 222 -1.99 -3.35 -8.16
C THR A 222 -0.54 -2.90 -8.35
N VAL A 223 0.20 -3.64 -9.16
CA VAL A 223 1.62 -3.36 -9.44
C VAL A 223 1.83 -3.05 -10.92
N GLY A 224 2.83 -2.23 -11.21
CA GLY A 224 3.31 -2.01 -12.58
C GLY A 224 2.32 -1.35 -13.54
N ILE A 225 1.38 -0.56 -13.04
CA ILE A 225 0.56 0.34 -13.86
C ILE A 225 1.29 1.69 -13.91
N PRO A 226 1.71 2.17 -15.08
CA PRO A 226 2.54 3.36 -15.20
C PRO A 226 1.77 4.63 -14.87
N GLN A 227 2.37 5.52 -14.08
CA GLN A 227 1.83 6.85 -13.77
C GLN A 227 2.58 7.97 -14.53
N ALA A 228 2.83 7.76 -15.81
CA ALA A 228 3.68 8.63 -16.63
C ALA A 228 3.24 10.11 -16.62
N VAL A 229 1.93 10.38 -16.72
CA VAL A 229 1.35 11.74 -16.68
C VAL A 229 1.62 12.41 -15.34
N ARG A 230 1.45 11.66 -14.24
CA ARG A 230 1.68 12.15 -12.89
C ARG A 230 3.16 12.52 -12.67
N TYR A 231 4.10 11.66 -13.07
CA TYR A 231 5.53 11.98 -13.00
C TYR A 231 5.86 13.22 -13.82
N ALA A 232 5.38 13.29 -15.07
CA ALA A 232 5.59 14.46 -15.91
C ALA A 232 5.04 15.74 -15.28
N SER A 233 3.87 15.69 -14.65
CA SER A 233 3.26 16.82 -13.95
C SER A 233 4.05 17.23 -12.71
N GLN A 234 4.41 16.27 -11.85
CA GLN A 234 5.14 16.54 -10.60
C GLN A 234 6.52 17.12 -10.85
N LEU A 235 7.25 16.59 -11.85
CA LEU A 235 8.56 17.10 -12.22
C LEU A 235 8.51 18.52 -12.82
N SER A 236 7.31 19.02 -13.22
CA SER A 236 7.14 20.36 -13.77
C SER A 236 7.40 21.50 -12.78
N GLY A 237 7.12 21.28 -11.54
CA GLY A 237 7.30 22.28 -10.50
C GLY A 237 8.73 22.40 -9.98
N LEU A 238 9.64 21.48 -10.36
CA LEU A 238 10.98 21.39 -9.75
C LEU A 238 11.94 22.49 -10.14
N SER A 239 11.76 23.09 -11.28
CA SER A 239 12.63 24.18 -11.79
C SER A 239 12.63 25.44 -10.93
N SER A 240 11.66 25.57 -10.04
CA SER A 240 11.56 26.73 -9.14
C SER A 240 12.34 26.57 -7.82
N THR A 241 12.94 25.38 -7.56
CA THR A 241 13.61 25.09 -6.27
C THR A 241 14.99 24.46 -6.51
N PRO A 242 16.00 25.23 -6.93
CA PRO A 242 17.30 24.69 -7.39
C PRO A 242 18.13 24.00 -6.29
N GLU A 243 17.82 24.19 -5.02
CA GLU A 243 18.57 23.65 -3.87
C GLU A 243 17.89 22.42 -3.21
N ALA A 244 16.82 21.90 -3.80
CA ALA A 244 16.08 20.78 -3.21
C ALA A 244 16.69 19.44 -3.54
N ASN A 245 16.75 18.55 -2.55
CA ASN A 245 16.99 17.12 -2.80
C ASN A 245 15.75 16.50 -3.45
N LEU A 246 15.92 15.87 -4.61
CA LEU A 246 14.84 15.19 -5.32
C LEU A 246 14.86 13.69 -5.02
N TYR A 247 13.86 13.21 -4.30
CA TYR A 247 13.60 11.80 -4.09
C TYR A 247 12.50 11.32 -5.03
N LEU A 248 12.83 10.34 -5.86
CA LEU A 248 11.90 9.71 -6.78
C LEU A 248 11.42 8.38 -6.20
N ARG A 249 10.12 8.26 -6.02
CA ARG A 249 9.50 7.00 -5.63
C ARG A 249 8.78 6.38 -6.82
N PHE A 250 9.18 5.18 -7.19
CA PHE A 250 8.55 4.42 -8.24
C PHE A 250 7.67 3.32 -7.65
N LEU A 251 6.55 3.06 -8.31
CA LEU A 251 5.69 1.93 -7.97
C LEU A 251 6.43 0.60 -8.10
N LEU A 252 6.04 -0.35 -7.27
CA LEU A 252 6.51 -1.72 -7.42
C LEU A 252 6.09 -2.27 -8.79
N GLY A 253 7.08 -2.80 -9.53
CA GLY A 253 6.86 -3.37 -10.86
C GLY A 253 6.63 -2.35 -11.98
N GLU A 254 6.97 -1.06 -11.75
CA GLU A 254 6.97 -0.04 -12.80
C GLU A 254 7.78 -0.51 -14.00
N PRO A 255 7.30 -0.33 -15.24
CA PRO A 255 8.04 -0.70 -16.44
C PRO A 255 9.34 0.10 -16.59
N ASN A 256 10.37 -0.50 -17.18
CA ASN A 256 11.69 0.13 -17.35
C ASN A 256 11.62 1.46 -18.12
N TRP A 257 10.75 1.58 -19.11
CA TRP A 257 10.59 2.81 -19.88
C TRP A 257 10.14 4.01 -19.04
N VAL A 258 9.44 3.78 -17.91
CA VAL A 258 9.06 4.85 -16.97
C VAL A 258 10.29 5.43 -16.29
N TYR A 259 11.25 4.60 -15.89
CA TYR A 259 12.53 5.07 -15.33
C TYR A 259 13.31 5.88 -16.38
N SER A 260 13.37 5.41 -17.64
CA SER A 260 14.01 6.11 -18.75
C SER A 260 13.37 7.47 -19.01
N MET A 261 12.04 7.53 -19.03
CA MET A 261 11.28 8.76 -19.18
C MET A 261 11.57 9.77 -18.05
N VAL A 262 11.51 9.33 -16.81
CA VAL A 262 11.76 10.19 -15.65
C VAL A 262 13.20 10.71 -15.68
N ALA A 263 14.18 9.87 -15.99
CA ALA A 263 15.57 10.30 -16.14
C ALA A 263 15.77 11.34 -17.25
N LYS A 264 15.08 11.20 -18.39
CA LYS A 264 15.08 12.19 -19.48
C LYS A 264 14.42 13.51 -19.03
N LEU A 265 13.27 13.44 -18.34
CA LEU A 265 12.58 14.63 -17.83
C LEU A 265 13.40 15.42 -16.82
N ILE A 266 14.18 14.76 -15.96
CA ILE A 266 15.06 15.42 -15.00
C ILE A 266 16.23 16.11 -15.71
N LYS A 267 16.79 15.48 -16.74
CA LYS A 267 17.91 16.04 -17.52
C LYS A 267 17.49 17.17 -18.46
N SER A 268 16.21 17.22 -18.80
CA SER A 268 15.66 18.27 -19.67
C SER A 268 15.58 19.58 -18.89
N SER A 269 16.19 20.63 -19.40
CA SER A 269 16.09 21.98 -18.85
C SER A 269 14.74 22.66 -19.16
N SER A 270 13.88 21.99 -19.91
CA SER A 270 12.63 22.55 -20.40
C SER A 270 11.47 22.27 -19.42
N ASN A 271 10.67 23.31 -19.20
CA ASN A 271 9.59 23.33 -18.21
C ASN A 271 8.19 23.30 -18.83
N GLY A 272 8.11 23.21 -20.16
CA GLY A 272 6.86 23.27 -20.91
C GLY A 272 6.08 21.94 -20.89
N ILE A 273 4.76 22.00 -20.73
CA ILE A 273 3.88 20.81 -20.81
C ILE A 273 4.05 20.10 -22.16
N ARG A 274 4.17 20.84 -23.26
CA ARG A 274 4.34 20.26 -24.61
C ARG A 274 5.61 19.44 -24.75
N GLU A 275 6.73 19.94 -24.23
CA GLU A 275 8.02 19.25 -24.32
C GLU A 275 8.06 17.97 -23.51
N ARG A 276 7.29 17.89 -22.42
CA ARG A 276 7.14 16.68 -21.61
C ARG A 276 6.32 15.61 -22.30
N TRP A 277 5.26 16.02 -22.99
CA TRP A 277 4.49 15.10 -23.82
C TRP A 277 5.33 14.59 -24.97
N SER A 278 6.19 15.44 -25.56
CA SER A 278 7.17 15.02 -26.57
C SER A 278 8.16 14.01 -25.99
N THR A 279 8.73 14.30 -24.80
CA THR A 279 9.66 13.37 -24.13
C THR A 279 9.00 12.03 -23.80
N LEU A 280 7.74 12.04 -23.36
CA LEU A 280 7.00 10.81 -23.11
C LEU A 280 6.77 10.03 -24.42
N ALA A 281 6.32 10.70 -25.47
CA ALA A 281 6.12 10.09 -26.79
C ALA A 281 7.41 9.46 -27.33
N GLU A 282 8.50 10.21 -27.35
CA GLU A 282 9.82 9.76 -27.80
C GLU A 282 10.32 8.55 -26.98
N THR A 283 10.14 8.60 -25.66
CA THR A 283 10.58 7.49 -24.81
C THR A 283 9.78 6.21 -25.08
N VAL A 284 8.47 6.34 -25.25
CA VAL A 284 7.59 5.21 -25.53
C VAL A 284 7.91 4.61 -26.92
N GLU A 285 8.15 5.46 -27.94
CA GLU A 285 8.56 5.02 -29.28
C GLU A 285 9.91 4.29 -29.27
N GLU A 286 10.90 4.81 -28.55
CA GLU A 286 12.23 4.20 -28.44
C GLU A 286 12.19 2.87 -27.68
N GLU A 287 11.61 2.85 -26.48
CA GLU A 287 11.67 1.71 -25.56
C GLU A 287 10.71 0.59 -25.97
N LEU A 288 9.48 0.94 -26.36
CA LEU A 288 8.46 -0.01 -26.79
C LEU A 288 8.47 -0.27 -28.30
N GLY A 289 9.20 0.54 -29.07
CA GLY A 289 9.29 0.42 -30.53
C GLY A 289 7.96 0.66 -31.22
N LEU A 290 7.13 1.55 -30.69
CA LEU A 290 5.85 1.92 -31.29
C LEU A 290 6.09 2.86 -32.49
N GLY A 291 5.46 2.58 -33.61
CA GLY A 291 5.51 3.47 -34.78
C GLY A 291 4.63 4.71 -34.63
N ASP A 292 3.64 4.67 -33.74
CA ASP A 292 2.76 5.76 -33.36
C ASP A 292 2.44 5.65 -31.87
N SER A 293 2.87 6.62 -31.09
CA SER A 293 2.68 6.69 -29.65
C SER A 293 1.31 7.25 -29.22
N ASN A 294 0.52 7.83 -30.15
CA ASN A 294 -0.71 8.56 -29.80
C ASN A 294 -1.72 7.71 -29.01
N ALA A 295 -2.00 6.48 -29.45
CA ALA A 295 -2.92 5.59 -28.73
C ALA A 295 -2.42 5.24 -27.32
N PHE A 296 -1.11 5.11 -27.13
CA PHE A 296 -0.51 4.88 -25.82
C PHE A 296 -0.57 6.13 -24.93
N LEU A 297 -0.37 7.31 -25.48
CA LEU A 297 -0.53 8.57 -24.77
C LEU A 297 -1.98 8.79 -24.32
N GLU A 298 -2.96 8.47 -25.17
CA GLU A 298 -4.38 8.50 -24.81
C GLU A 298 -4.70 7.49 -23.68
N LEU A 299 -4.08 6.30 -23.69
CA LEU A 299 -4.18 5.34 -22.60
C LEU A 299 -3.68 5.94 -21.28
N CYS A 300 -2.50 6.58 -21.29
CA CYS A 300 -1.95 7.24 -20.12
C CYS A 300 -2.85 8.37 -19.60
N GLN A 301 -3.46 9.15 -20.49
CA GLN A 301 -4.42 10.20 -20.15
C GLN A 301 -5.71 9.63 -19.53
N SER A 302 -6.28 8.56 -20.12
CA SER A 302 -7.48 7.92 -19.58
C SER A 302 -7.21 7.33 -18.19
N LEU A 303 -6.01 6.78 -17.99
CA LEU A 303 -5.61 6.27 -16.67
C LEU A 303 -5.49 7.41 -15.65
N ASP A 304 -4.85 8.52 -16.00
CA ASP A 304 -4.72 9.69 -15.13
C ASP A 304 -6.11 10.27 -14.78
N GLN A 305 -7.01 10.33 -15.74
CA GLN A 305 -8.39 10.77 -15.52
C GLN A 305 -9.16 9.80 -14.59
N ALA A 306 -8.96 8.48 -14.74
CA ALA A 306 -9.53 7.49 -13.83
C ALA A 306 -9.04 7.71 -12.39
N LEU A 307 -7.74 7.96 -12.21
CA LEU A 307 -7.16 8.25 -10.90
C LEU A 307 -7.67 9.57 -10.32
N ALA A 308 -7.92 10.59 -11.15
CA ALA A 308 -8.53 11.84 -10.70
C ALA A 308 -9.95 11.63 -10.15
N TYR A 309 -10.79 10.85 -10.83
CA TYR A 309 -12.12 10.48 -10.29
C TYR A 309 -12.01 9.62 -9.02
N LEU A 310 -11.06 8.69 -8.98
CA LEU A 310 -10.86 7.82 -7.83
C LEU A 310 -10.44 8.61 -6.59
N SER A 311 -9.62 9.65 -6.76
CA SER A 311 -9.17 10.51 -5.64
C SER A 311 -10.31 11.28 -4.96
N VAL A 312 -11.40 11.53 -5.67
CA VAL A 312 -12.62 12.15 -5.09
C VAL A 312 -13.35 11.19 -4.15
N VAL A 313 -13.32 9.89 -4.47
CA VAL A 313 -14.00 8.87 -3.65
C VAL A 313 -13.22 8.61 -2.38
N PHE A 314 -11.91 8.53 -2.47
CA PHE A 314 -11.04 8.14 -1.39
C PHE A 314 -10.30 9.36 -0.82
N VAL A 315 -11.01 10.09 0.03
CA VAL A 315 -10.52 11.35 0.65
C VAL A 315 -9.36 11.10 1.62
N GLU A 316 -9.31 9.90 2.22
CA GLU A 316 -8.21 9.50 3.10
C GLU A 316 -7.51 8.23 2.58
N PRO A 317 -6.20 8.29 2.42
CA PRO A 317 -5.41 7.15 1.93
C PRO A 317 -5.54 5.88 2.77
N LEU A 318 -5.70 6.00 4.09
CA LEU A 318 -5.94 4.87 4.99
C LEU A 318 -7.26 4.17 4.69
N LEU A 319 -8.28 4.92 4.30
CA LEU A 319 -9.57 4.38 3.88
C LEU A 319 -9.46 3.67 2.53
N LEU A 320 -8.69 4.23 1.61
CA LEU A 320 -8.42 3.61 0.32
C LEU A 320 -7.79 2.23 0.49
N LEU A 321 -6.69 2.14 1.21
CA LEU A 321 -5.99 0.89 1.47
C LEU A 321 -6.93 -0.14 2.14
N GLY A 322 -7.81 0.33 3.03
CA GLY A 322 -8.83 -0.51 3.65
C GLY A 322 -9.96 -0.93 2.70
N LEU A 323 -10.39 -0.06 1.78
CA LEU A 323 -11.55 -0.32 0.93
C LEU A 323 -11.28 -1.24 -0.24
N VAL A 324 -10.12 -1.12 -0.89
CA VAL A 324 -9.79 -1.86 -2.11
C VAL A 324 -9.05 -3.16 -1.82
N ASN A 325 -8.53 -3.32 -0.59
CA ASN A 325 -7.75 -4.48 -0.20
C ASN A 325 -8.60 -5.64 0.38
N GLN A 326 -8.01 -6.35 1.33
CA GLN A 326 -8.54 -7.59 1.91
C GLN A 326 -9.98 -7.51 2.40
N ARG A 327 -10.41 -6.39 3.00
CA ARG A 327 -11.72 -6.31 3.66
C ARG A 327 -12.87 -6.35 2.67
N ILE A 328 -12.83 -5.48 1.66
CA ILE A 328 -13.86 -5.44 0.63
C ILE A 328 -13.74 -6.63 -0.32
N LEU A 329 -12.50 -6.96 -0.68
CA LEU A 329 -12.26 -7.99 -1.66
C LEU A 329 -12.64 -9.39 -1.17
N THR A 330 -12.46 -9.68 0.12
CA THR A 330 -12.72 -11.02 0.68
C THR A 330 -14.08 -11.13 1.37
N ARG A 331 -14.70 -10.03 1.79
CA ARG A 331 -15.96 -10.07 2.53
C ARG A 331 -17.16 -10.25 1.61
N PRO A 332 -18.04 -11.24 1.85
CA PRO A 332 -19.23 -11.46 1.06
C PRO A 332 -20.23 -10.31 1.18
N LEU A 333 -20.90 -9.97 0.08
CA LEU A 333 -22.05 -9.09 0.07
C LEU A 333 -23.32 -9.90 0.39
N VAL A 334 -23.70 -9.90 1.64
CA VAL A 334 -24.86 -10.63 2.16
C VAL A 334 -25.69 -9.70 3.06
N PRO A 335 -27.02 -9.88 3.13
CA PRO A 335 -27.87 -8.96 3.91
C PRO A 335 -27.74 -9.17 5.43
N PHE A 336 -27.34 -10.36 5.88
CA PHE A 336 -27.24 -10.71 7.29
C PHE A 336 -25.86 -11.32 7.62
N PRO A 337 -24.79 -10.54 7.65
CA PRO A 337 -23.43 -11.04 7.86
C PRO A 337 -23.26 -11.71 9.25
N ASN A 338 -24.03 -11.32 10.25
CA ASN A 338 -24.00 -11.91 11.59
C ASN A 338 -24.60 -13.32 11.64
N GLU A 339 -25.40 -13.71 10.66
CA GLU A 339 -26.01 -15.03 10.57
C GLU A 339 -25.18 -16.05 9.80
N LEU A 340 -24.10 -15.62 9.17
CA LEU A 340 -23.18 -16.51 8.52
C LEU A 340 -22.56 -17.51 9.52
N SER A 341 -22.29 -18.73 9.07
CA SER A 341 -21.65 -19.74 9.92
C SER A 341 -20.26 -19.30 10.39
N PRO A 342 -19.74 -19.86 11.49
CA PRO A 342 -18.37 -19.58 11.93
C PRO A 342 -17.33 -19.83 10.84
N GLU A 343 -17.52 -20.89 10.03
CA GLU A 343 -16.62 -21.22 8.92
C GLU A 343 -16.68 -20.16 7.82
N GLU A 344 -17.86 -19.66 7.49
CA GLU A 344 -18.05 -18.60 6.51
C GLU A 344 -17.48 -17.25 6.98
N LYS A 345 -17.52 -16.97 8.28
CA LYS A 345 -16.90 -15.76 8.86
C LYS A 345 -15.38 -15.85 8.88
N ASN A 346 -14.81 -17.01 9.15
CA ASN A 346 -13.39 -17.18 9.37
C ASN A 346 -12.51 -16.78 8.19
N HIS A 347 -13.01 -16.84 6.93
CA HIS A 347 -12.18 -16.53 5.77
C HIS A 347 -11.82 -15.05 5.64
N TRP A 348 -12.58 -14.10 6.22
CA TRP A 348 -12.25 -12.68 6.22
C TRP A 348 -12.02 -12.09 7.61
N ARG A 349 -12.44 -12.79 8.69
CA ARG A 349 -12.38 -12.28 10.07
C ARG A 349 -10.98 -11.86 10.51
N LYS A 350 -9.95 -12.56 10.03
CA LYS A 350 -8.56 -12.23 10.30
C LYS A 350 -8.13 -10.86 9.75
N PHE A 351 -8.86 -10.32 8.78
CA PHE A 351 -8.60 -9.02 8.16
C PHE A 351 -9.39 -7.88 8.79
N GLN A 352 -10.27 -8.18 9.74
CA GLN A 352 -11.00 -7.16 10.50
C GLN A 352 -10.08 -6.56 11.57
N PHE A 353 -10.36 -5.30 11.90
CA PHE A 353 -9.69 -4.66 13.02
C PHE A 353 -10.19 -5.26 14.34
N GLN A 354 -9.28 -5.75 15.15
CA GLN A 354 -9.63 -6.45 16.39
C GLN A 354 -10.50 -5.63 17.34
N ALA A 355 -10.31 -4.30 17.38
CA ALA A 355 -11.08 -3.42 18.26
C ALA A 355 -12.55 -3.25 17.84
N ASN A 356 -12.92 -3.65 16.62
CA ASN A 356 -14.22 -3.37 16.01
C ASN A 356 -14.85 -4.62 15.37
N ASP A 357 -14.40 -5.82 15.75
CA ASP A 357 -14.86 -7.08 15.15
C ASP A 357 -16.40 -7.18 15.09
N ASP A 358 -17.08 -6.81 16.18
CA ASP A 358 -18.54 -6.91 16.27
C ASP A 358 -19.24 -5.81 15.45
N ASN A 359 -18.73 -4.58 15.49
CA ASN A 359 -19.30 -3.45 14.77
C ASN A 359 -19.04 -3.50 13.26
N GLU A 360 -17.96 -4.15 12.84
CA GLU A 360 -17.62 -4.32 11.44
C GLU A 360 -18.40 -5.44 10.75
N ALA A 361 -19.05 -6.31 11.53
CA ALA A 361 -19.82 -7.40 10.96
C ALA A 361 -21.08 -6.90 10.24
N ASP A 362 -21.68 -5.79 10.69
CA ASP A 362 -22.97 -5.31 10.18
C ASP A 362 -22.84 -4.33 9.01
N ASP A 363 -21.74 -3.57 8.94
CA ASP A 363 -21.54 -2.54 7.91
C ASP A 363 -20.30 -2.83 7.07
N LEU A 364 -20.50 -3.07 5.76
CA LEU A 364 -19.42 -3.33 4.81
C LEU A 364 -18.44 -2.16 4.67
N ASN A 365 -18.89 -0.95 4.91
CA ASN A 365 -18.13 0.28 4.72
C ASN A 365 -17.61 0.86 6.04
N ASN A 366 -17.83 0.19 7.16
CA ASN A 366 -17.37 0.67 8.45
C ASN A 366 -15.86 0.40 8.65
N PHE A 367 -15.13 1.48 8.87
CA PHE A 367 -13.71 1.48 9.16
C PHE A 367 -13.46 2.01 10.55
N GLN A 368 -13.19 1.15 11.52
CA GLN A 368 -12.87 1.58 12.88
C GLN A 368 -13.93 2.51 13.51
N GLY A 369 -15.21 2.26 13.22
CA GLY A 369 -16.29 3.11 13.67
C GLY A 369 -16.56 4.34 12.79
N PHE A 370 -15.91 4.44 11.63
CA PHE A 370 -16.09 5.51 10.67
C PHE A 370 -16.56 4.96 9.32
N ASN A 371 -17.69 5.43 8.82
CA ASN A 371 -18.20 5.13 7.50
C ASN A 371 -18.34 6.41 6.67
N PRO A 372 -17.40 6.70 5.76
CA PRO A 372 -17.41 7.92 4.95
C PRO A 372 -18.52 7.92 3.89
N TYR A 373 -19.13 6.77 3.61
CA TYR A 373 -20.18 6.61 2.60
C TYR A 373 -21.56 6.48 3.21
N LYS A 374 -21.69 6.69 4.51
CA LYS A 374 -22.99 6.62 5.19
C LYS A 374 -23.91 7.73 4.68
N GLY A 375 -25.14 7.34 4.40
CA GLY A 375 -26.14 8.22 3.86
C GLY A 375 -26.13 8.34 2.33
N TYR A 376 -27.22 8.89 1.80
CA TYR A 376 -27.47 8.95 0.36
C TYR A 376 -26.39 9.73 -0.40
N SER A 377 -26.00 10.90 0.08
CA SER A 377 -25.03 11.76 -0.62
C SER A 377 -23.64 11.12 -0.72
N GLY A 378 -23.15 10.51 0.35
CA GLY A 378 -21.84 9.86 0.35
C GLY A 378 -21.77 8.69 -0.61
N ALA A 379 -22.74 7.77 -0.52
CA ALA A 379 -22.81 6.60 -1.39
C ALA A 379 -23.09 6.98 -2.85
N TYR A 380 -23.93 7.99 -3.10
CA TYR A 380 -24.23 8.48 -4.44
C TYR A 380 -22.98 9.08 -5.11
N THR A 381 -22.30 9.99 -4.42
CA THR A 381 -21.06 10.62 -4.94
C THR A 381 -19.99 9.59 -5.22
N ALA A 382 -19.78 8.64 -4.30
CA ALA A 382 -18.81 7.55 -4.49
C ALA A 382 -19.19 6.69 -5.70
N SER A 383 -20.46 6.28 -5.81
CA SER A 383 -20.94 5.46 -6.94
C SER A 383 -20.80 6.16 -8.28
N LEU A 384 -21.12 7.45 -8.35
CA LEU A 384 -20.99 8.26 -9.58
C LEU A 384 -19.53 8.30 -10.04
N ASN A 385 -18.61 8.63 -9.14
CA ASN A 385 -17.19 8.71 -9.49
C ASN A 385 -16.61 7.33 -9.83
N LEU A 386 -16.96 6.26 -9.10
CA LEU A 386 -16.51 4.90 -9.42
C LEU A 386 -17.03 4.39 -10.77
N ASN A 387 -18.21 4.83 -11.22
CA ASN A 387 -18.68 4.56 -12.58
C ASN A 387 -17.78 5.26 -13.62
N LYS A 388 -17.39 6.51 -13.37
CA LYS A 388 -16.44 7.24 -14.24
C LYS A 388 -15.07 6.58 -14.28
N VAL A 389 -14.57 6.09 -13.15
CA VAL A 389 -13.34 5.28 -13.11
C VAL A 389 -13.48 4.03 -13.98
N ASP A 390 -14.58 3.28 -13.89
CA ASP A 390 -14.81 2.08 -14.69
C ASP A 390 -14.88 2.39 -16.20
N GLU A 391 -15.51 3.50 -16.59
CA GLU A 391 -15.58 3.99 -17.98
C GLU A 391 -14.17 4.30 -18.52
N GLU A 392 -13.36 5.09 -17.79
CA GLU A 392 -12.01 5.46 -18.22
C GLU A 392 -11.06 4.26 -18.25
N LEU A 393 -11.16 3.34 -17.30
CA LEU A 393 -10.39 2.10 -17.32
C LEU A 393 -10.78 1.20 -18.49
N ALA A 394 -12.07 1.13 -18.84
CA ALA A 394 -12.51 0.41 -20.04
C ALA A 394 -11.92 1.01 -21.32
N LYS A 395 -11.88 2.34 -21.42
CA LYS A 395 -11.24 3.06 -22.54
C LYS A 395 -9.75 2.75 -22.59
N ALA A 396 -9.04 2.86 -21.46
CA ALA A 396 -7.62 2.54 -21.38
C ALA A 396 -7.30 1.10 -21.81
N MET A 397 -8.14 0.15 -21.41
CA MET A 397 -7.98 -1.27 -21.79
C MET A 397 -8.20 -1.50 -23.30
N ASN A 398 -9.17 -0.80 -23.92
CA ASN A 398 -9.41 -0.88 -25.35
C ASN A 398 -8.22 -0.29 -26.14
N LEU A 399 -7.72 0.87 -25.72
CA LEU A 399 -6.52 1.50 -26.29
C LEU A 399 -5.30 0.59 -26.15
N CYS A 400 -5.12 -0.03 -24.98
CA CYS A 400 -4.05 -1.02 -24.76
C CYS A 400 -4.15 -2.18 -25.74
N GLY A 401 -5.37 -2.68 -26.01
CA GLY A 401 -5.61 -3.72 -27.01
C GLY A 401 -5.20 -3.29 -28.42
N SER A 402 -5.50 -2.07 -28.82
CA SER A 402 -5.09 -1.50 -30.11
C SER A 402 -3.58 -1.35 -30.21
N VAL A 403 -2.93 -0.85 -29.15
CA VAL A 403 -1.47 -0.72 -29.07
C VAL A 403 -0.79 -2.09 -29.19
N ILE A 404 -1.27 -3.12 -28.47
CA ILE A 404 -0.73 -4.47 -28.57
C ILE A 404 -0.78 -4.98 -30.01
N SER A 405 -1.88 -4.73 -30.71
CA SER A 405 -2.07 -5.22 -32.09
C SER A 405 -1.09 -4.58 -33.09
N SER A 406 -0.69 -3.34 -32.87
CA SER A 406 0.26 -2.58 -33.71
C SER A 406 1.71 -2.67 -33.25
N SER A 407 1.97 -3.23 -32.06
CA SER A 407 3.31 -3.28 -31.46
C SER A 407 4.19 -4.39 -32.02
N PRO A 408 5.53 -4.18 -32.02
CA PRO A 408 6.49 -5.23 -32.35
C PRO A 408 6.42 -6.36 -31.32
N GLU A 409 6.82 -7.56 -31.73
CA GLU A 409 6.75 -8.77 -30.91
C GLU A 409 7.44 -8.60 -29.55
N LYS A 410 8.59 -7.93 -29.52
CA LYS A 410 9.39 -7.68 -28.29
C LYS A 410 8.62 -6.95 -27.18
N SER A 411 7.60 -6.15 -27.51
CA SER A 411 6.87 -5.33 -26.55
C SER A 411 5.46 -5.86 -26.24
N ARG A 412 5.01 -6.88 -26.97
CA ARG A 412 3.66 -7.45 -26.79
C ARG A 412 3.46 -8.11 -25.44
N GLU A 413 4.48 -8.75 -24.90
CA GLU A 413 4.41 -9.39 -23.57
C GLU A 413 4.18 -8.34 -22.47
N ASP A 414 5.00 -7.27 -22.46
CA ASP A 414 4.90 -6.19 -21.46
C ASP A 414 3.55 -5.46 -21.56
N LEU A 415 3.08 -5.18 -22.79
CA LEU A 415 1.78 -4.55 -23.00
C LEU A 415 0.61 -5.46 -22.65
N SER A 416 0.73 -6.78 -22.88
CA SER A 416 -0.28 -7.76 -22.46
C SER A 416 -0.35 -7.87 -20.95
N LEU A 417 0.80 -7.81 -20.26
CA LEU A 417 0.88 -7.75 -18.81
C LEU A 417 0.27 -6.45 -18.28
N LEU A 418 0.54 -5.30 -18.92
CA LEU A 418 -0.12 -4.04 -18.57
C LEU A 418 -1.63 -4.14 -18.68
N LYS A 419 -2.14 -4.74 -19.77
CA LYS A 419 -3.59 -4.96 -19.96
C LYS A 419 -4.18 -5.85 -18.85
N ALA A 420 -3.47 -6.91 -18.44
CA ALA A 420 -3.88 -7.77 -17.34
C ALA A 420 -3.94 -7.00 -16.00
N ARG A 421 -2.96 -6.14 -15.73
CA ARG A 421 -2.91 -5.26 -14.55
C ARG A 421 -4.06 -4.26 -14.52
N LEU A 422 -4.35 -3.60 -15.65
CA LEU A 422 -5.51 -2.71 -15.80
C LEU A 422 -6.82 -3.45 -15.54
N ASN A 423 -6.95 -4.69 -16.01
CA ASN A 423 -8.13 -5.51 -15.80
C ASN A 423 -8.32 -5.89 -14.32
N VAL A 424 -7.24 -6.26 -13.62
CA VAL A 424 -7.29 -6.50 -12.17
C VAL A 424 -7.68 -5.21 -11.44
N PHE A 425 -7.06 -4.08 -11.75
CA PHE A 425 -7.38 -2.81 -11.11
C PHE A 425 -8.86 -2.44 -11.30
N ARG A 426 -9.38 -2.61 -12.50
CA ARG A 426 -10.80 -2.42 -12.78
C ARG A 426 -11.70 -3.36 -11.94
N GLY A 427 -11.30 -4.61 -11.78
CA GLY A 427 -12.01 -5.58 -10.92
C GLY A 427 -12.03 -5.16 -9.45
N LEU A 428 -10.92 -4.61 -8.92
CA LEU A 428 -10.85 -4.08 -7.56
C LEU A 428 -11.79 -2.87 -7.38
N VAL A 429 -11.80 -1.95 -8.35
CA VAL A 429 -12.71 -0.79 -8.36
C VAL A 429 -14.18 -1.25 -8.39
N ARG A 430 -14.51 -2.28 -9.18
CA ARG A 430 -15.85 -2.87 -9.22
C ARG A 430 -16.25 -3.47 -7.88
N SER A 431 -15.36 -4.20 -7.20
CA SER A 431 -15.65 -4.72 -5.85
C SER A 431 -15.93 -3.59 -4.85
N ALA A 432 -15.16 -2.51 -4.87
CA ALA A 432 -15.40 -1.34 -4.02
C ALA A 432 -16.76 -0.69 -4.32
N ARG A 433 -17.08 -0.48 -5.59
CA ARG A 433 -18.39 0.05 -6.03
C ARG A 433 -19.55 -0.84 -5.57
N ASN A 434 -19.42 -2.14 -5.80
CA ASN A 434 -20.45 -3.11 -5.42
C ASN A 434 -20.68 -3.11 -3.91
N ALA A 435 -19.63 -3.06 -3.10
CA ALA A 435 -19.74 -3.00 -1.64
C ALA A 435 -20.46 -1.71 -1.17
N ILE A 436 -20.06 -0.54 -1.69
CA ILE A 436 -20.66 0.75 -1.35
C ILE A 436 -22.14 0.78 -1.76
N GLN A 437 -22.46 0.33 -2.96
CA GLN A 437 -23.84 0.31 -3.46
C GLN A 437 -24.69 -0.70 -2.71
N TYR A 438 -24.17 -1.88 -2.39
CA TYR A 438 -24.90 -2.90 -1.64
C TYR A 438 -25.27 -2.41 -0.25
N GLN A 439 -24.29 -1.87 0.49
CA GLN A 439 -24.54 -1.30 1.82
C GLN A 439 -25.52 -0.13 1.78
N SER A 440 -25.38 0.76 0.79
CA SER A 440 -26.32 1.89 0.63
C SER A 440 -27.77 1.45 0.43
N VAL A 441 -28.00 0.35 -0.30
CA VAL A 441 -29.35 -0.21 -0.46
C VAL A 441 -29.85 -0.85 0.83
N LEU A 442 -28.98 -1.52 1.60
CA LEU A 442 -29.35 -2.04 2.92
C LEU A 442 -29.72 -0.91 3.88
N ASP A 443 -28.90 0.14 3.97
CA ASP A 443 -29.17 1.31 4.84
C ASP A 443 -30.51 1.98 4.51
N GLN A 444 -30.82 2.16 3.23
CA GLN A 444 -32.11 2.71 2.79
C GLN A 444 -33.28 1.79 3.16
N THR A 445 -33.08 0.49 3.07
CA THR A 445 -34.09 -0.49 3.44
C THR A 445 -34.38 -0.44 4.94
N GLU A 446 -33.36 -0.29 5.77
CA GLU A 446 -33.53 -0.15 7.23
C GLU A 446 -34.30 1.15 7.61
N ILE A 447 -33.95 2.27 6.97
CA ILE A 447 -34.64 3.57 7.23
C ILE A 447 -36.11 3.49 6.89
N ASP A 448 -36.47 2.89 5.76
CA ASP A 448 -37.85 2.82 5.29
C ASP A 448 -38.69 1.78 6.02
N LEU A 449 -38.04 0.84 6.68
CA LEU A 449 -38.70 -0.21 7.45
C LEU A 449 -38.80 0.11 8.94
N GLN A 450 -38.51 1.33 9.39
CA GLN A 450 -38.74 1.71 10.79
C GLN A 450 -40.20 1.52 11.22
N PRO A 451 -40.44 1.07 12.47
CA PRO A 451 -41.76 0.59 12.88
C PRO A 451 -42.86 1.63 12.67
N GLY A 452 -43.89 1.25 11.99
CA GLY A 452 -45.21 1.84 12.10
C GLY A 452 -45.83 2.45 10.86
N GLU A 453 -45.13 2.93 9.83
CA GLU A 453 -45.84 3.71 8.81
C GLU A 453 -45.51 3.45 7.33
N ARG A 454 -44.35 2.95 6.97
CA ARG A 454 -43.92 2.96 5.54
C ARG A 454 -43.87 1.60 4.83
N ALA A 455 -43.73 0.52 5.52
CA ALA A 455 -43.65 -0.81 4.92
C ALA A 455 -44.89 -1.18 4.07
N THR A 456 -46.03 -0.59 4.39
CA THR A 456 -47.32 -0.82 3.70
C THR A 456 -47.61 0.16 2.57
N GLN A 457 -46.92 1.28 2.50
CA GLN A 457 -47.20 2.33 1.52
C GLN A 457 -46.56 2.14 0.14
N PHE A 458 -45.41 1.42 0.06
CA PHE A 458 -44.66 1.29 -1.19
C PHE A 458 -44.15 -0.14 -1.48
N PRO A 459 -45.06 -1.12 -1.69
CA PRO A 459 -44.67 -2.51 -1.97
C PRO A 459 -43.83 -2.64 -3.25
N HIS A 460 -43.98 -1.74 -4.23
CA HIS A 460 -43.20 -1.75 -5.48
C HIS A 460 -41.77 -1.28 -5.31
N GLU A 461 -41.46 -0.41 -4.33
CA GLU A 461 -40.08 0.02 -4.05
C GLU A 461 -39.28 -1.10 -3.38
N GLY A 462 -39.92 -1.90 -2.53
CA GLY A 462 -39.30 -3.09 -1.94
C GLY A 462 -38.78 -4.05 -2.99
N ASP A 463 -39.59 -4.36 -4.00
CA ASP A 463 -39.22 -5.21 -5.12
C ASP A 463 -38.06 -4.64 -5.96
N GLN A 464 -38.00 -3.34 -6.13
CA GLN A 464 -36.88 -2.70 -6.85
C GLN A 464 -35.57 -2.79 -6.06
N ARG A 465 -35.61 -2.63 -4.74
CA ARG A 465 -34.44 -2.76 -3.87
C ARG A 465 -33.92 -4.19 -3.82
N LEU A 466 -34.80 -5.17 -3.68
CA LEU A 466 -34.44 -6.59 -3.77
C LEU A 466 -33.77 -6.92 -5.10
N ARG A 467 -34.36 -6.46 -6.22
CA ARG A 467 -33.76 -6.65 -7.54
C ARG A 467 -32.38 -5.97 -7.63
N LYS A 468 -32.23 -4.79 -7.04
CA LYS A 468 -30.95 -4.07 -7.01
C LYS A 468 -29.91 -4.79 -6.16
N LEU A 469 -30.25 -5.24 -4.94
CA LEU A 469 -29.36 -6.06 -4.11
C LEU A 469 -28.88 -7.32 -4.84
N ASN A 470 -29.83 -8.07 -5.45
CA ASN A 470 -29.51 -9.28 -6.19
C ASN A 470 -28.65 -8.98 -7.45
N ALA A 471 -28.92 -7.89 -8.14
CA ALA A 471 -28.10 -7.48 -9.30
C ALA A 471 -26.67 -7.13 -8.90
N ILE A 472 -26.48 -6.37 -7.80
CA ILE A 472 -25.16 -6.04 -7.28
C ILE A 472 -24.43 -7.29 -6.81
N ALA A 473 -25.10 -8.18 -6.09
CA ALA A 473 -24.51 -9.43 -5.62
C ALA A 473 -24.07 -10.33 -6.79
N ARG A 474 -24.89 -10.47 -7.83
CA ARG A 474 -24.50 -11.23 -9.05
C ARG A 474 -23.32 -10.60 -9.76
N ASN A 475 -23.30 -9.26 -9.90
CA ASN A 475 -22.18 -8.54 -10.48
C ASN A 475 -20.88 -8.80 -9.70
N GLU A 476 -20.94 -8.86 -8.37
CA GLU A 476 -19.77 -9.16 -7.55
C GLU A 476 -19.34 -10.63 -7.64
N ILE A 477 -20.28 -11.58 -7.74
CA ILE A 477 -19.98 -13.01 -7.96
C ILE A 477 -19.21 -13.18 -9.27
N ASP A 478 -19.69 -12.56 -10.35
CA ASP A 478 -19.04 -12.59 -11.66
C ASP A 478 -17.66 -11.94 -11.60
N ASN A 479 -17.55 -10.77 -10.98
CA ASN A 479 -16.29 -10.06 -10.78
C ASN A 479 -15.26 -10.88 -10.00
N CYS A 480 -15.66 -11.53 -8.90
CA CYS A 480 -14.79 -12.44 -8.15
C CYS A 480 -14.29 -13.60 -9.00
N SER A 481 -15.17 -14.15 -9.85
CA SER A 481 -14.84 -15.27 -10.74
C SER A 481 -13.85 -14.85 -11.84
N GLU A 482 -14.04 -13.67 -12.43
CA GLU A 482 -13.14 -13.08 -13.42
C GLU A 482 -11.77 -12.77 -12.83
N LEU A 483 -11.73 -12.11 -11.65
CA LEU A 483 -10.49 -11.83 -10.93
C LEU A 483 -9.73 -13.10 -10.56
N ALA A 484 -10.42 -14.12 -10.03
CA ALA A 484 -9.81 -15.38 -9.67
C ALA A 484 -9.14 -16.05 -10.87
N LYS A 485 -9.83 -16.12 -12.03
CA LYS A 485 -9.27 -16.66 -13.27
C LYS A 485 -8.03 -15.90 -13.73
N LEU A 486 -8.10 -14.56 -13.70
CA LEU A 486 -7.00 -13.72 -14.15
C LEU A 486 -5.76 -13.86 -13.25
N LEU A 487 -5.95 -13.91 -11.93
CA LEU A 487 -4.87 -14.10 -10.97
C LEU A 487 -4.26 -15.51 -11.01
N GLU A 488 -5.02 -16.52 -11.44
CA GLU A 488 -4.58 -17.90 -11.52
C GLU A 488 -3.63 -18.17 -12.69
N ILE A 489 -3.83 -17.46 -13.81
CA ILE A 489 -2.98 -17.61 -15.02
C ILE A 489 -1.69 -16.82 -14.96
N HIS A 490 -1.54 -15.92 -13.98
CA HIS A 490 -0.34 -15.11 -13.78
C HIS A 490 0.44 -15.51 -12.53
N PRO A 491 1.77 -15.42 -12.54
CA PRO A 491 2.59 -15.70 -11.35
C PRO A 491 2.18 -14.85 -10.15
N HIS A 492 2.32 -15.44 -8.96
CA HIS A 492 2.04 -14.77 -7.69
C HIS A 492 2.81 -13.45 -7.58
N GLY A 493 2.10 -12.37 -7.21
CA GLY A 493 2.69 -11.03 -7.05
C GLY A 493 2.93 -10.27 -8.36
N GLN A 494 2.64 -10.85 -9.53
CA GLN A 494 2.88 -10.19 -10.82
C GLN A 494 1.84 -9.11 -11.15
N LEU A 495 0.61 -9.28 -10.71
CA LEU A 495 -0.50 -8.35 -10.97
C LEU A 495 -0.85 -7.47 -9.77
N VAL A 496 -0.77 -8.03 -8.58
CA VAL A 496 -1.11 -7.37 -7.32
C VAL A 496 -0.10 -7.70 -6.24
N LYS A 497 0.07 -6.78 -5.30
CA LYS A 497 0.86 -7.02 -4.11
C LYS A 497 0.08 -7.92 -3.16
N GLN A 498 0.62 -9.10 -2.91
CA GLN A 498 0.02 -10.12 -2.04
C GLN A 498 0.95 -10.49 -0.90
N ALA A 499 0.36 -10.94 0.21
CA ALA A 499 1.08 -11.61 1.27
C ALA A 499 1.81 -12.86 0.73
N THR A 500 2.88 -13.23 1.41
CA THR A 500 3.61 -14.47 1.16
C THR A 500 3.50 -15.38 2.39
N LYS A 501 3.98 -16.60 2.28
CA LYS A 501 4.02 -17.51 3.44
C LYS A 501 4.95 -16.99 4.55
N GLU A 502 5.99 -16.25 4.16
CA GLU A 502 6.95 -15.62 5.06
C GLU A 502 6.41 -14.34 5.69
N GLU A 503 5.48 -13.66 5.01
CA GLU A 503 4.83 -12.43 5.48
C GLU A 503 3.29 -12.55 5.35
N PRO A 504 2.66 -13.44 6.15
CA PRO A 504 1.24 -13.76 5.98
C PRO A 504 0.31 -12.72 6.59
N GLU A 505 0.79 -11.93 7.55
CA GLU A 505 -0.03 -11.02 8.34
C GLU A 505 0.25 -9.56 7.97
N ASP A 506 -0.60 -9.00 7.12
CA ASP A 506 -0.72 -7.56 6.93
C ASP A 506 -2.12 -7.22 6.42
N ILE A 507 -2.87 -6.47 7.22
CA ILE A 507 -4.25 -6.09 6.88
C ILE A 507 -4.36 -5.16 5.67
N PHE A 508 -3.25 -4.57 5.24
CA PHE A 508 -3.19 -3.68 4.07
C PHE A 508 -2.75 -4.40 2.79
N ILE A 509 -2.55 -5.72 2.83
CA ILE A 509 -2.06 -6.50 1.72
C ILE A 509 -3.02 -7.63 1.44
N LEU A 510 -3.22 -7.92 0.16
CA LEU A 510 -4.05 -9.06 -0.25
C LEU A 510 -3.46 -10.38 0.27
N PRO A 511 -4.30 -11.35 0.67
CA PRO A 511 -3.83 -12.61 1.22
C PRO A 511 -3.02 -13.42 0.20
N ASP A 512 -2.15 -14.28 0.68
CA ASP A 512 -1.36 -15.20 -0.14
C ASP A 512 -2.24 -16.14 -0.98
N ASN A 513 -3.39 -16.54 -0.43
CA ASN A 513 -4.36 -17.42 -1.07
C ASN A 513 -5.56 -16.67 -1.70
N LEU A 514 -5.33 -15.48 -2.26
CA LEU A 514 -6.37 -14.58 -2.77
C LEU A 514 -7.36 -15.27 -3.73
N VAL A 515 -6.87 -16.10 -4.65
CA VAL A 515 -7.73 -16.85 -5.60
C VAL A 515 -8.75 -17.72 -4.87
N ALA A 516 -8.30 -18.46 -3.85
CA ALA A 516 -9.19 -19.28 -3.03
C ALA A 516 -10.19 -18.42 -2.24
N GLN A 517 -9.76 -17.27 -1.73
CA GLN A 517 -10.63 -16.33 -1.01
C GLN A 517 -11.72 -15.74 -1.91
N LEU A 518 -11.40 -15.35 -3.14
CA LEU A 518 -12.39 -14.84 -4.10
C LEU A 518 -13.42 -15.91 -4.48
N ARG A 519 -12.98 -17.14 -4.71
CA ARG A 519 -13.88 -18.27 -5.00
C ARG A 519 -14.79 -18.59 -3.82
N LEU A 520 -14.25 -18.58 -2.60
CA LEU A 520 -15.03 -18.82 -1.38
C LEU A 520 -16.06 -17.71 -1.15
N LYS A 521 -15.66 -16.43 -1.33
CA LYS A 521 -16.58 -15.28 -1.30
C LYS A 521 -17.74 -15.49 -2.26
N ALA A 522 -17.46 -15.79 -3.53
CA ALA A 522 -18.48 -16.04 -4.54
C ALA A 522 -19.41 -17.20 -4.14
N ALA A 523 -18.86 -18.30 -3.62
CA ALA A 523 -19.65 -19.45 -3.18
C ALA A 523 -20.58 -19.12 -2.00
N ILE A 524 -20.12 -18.35 -1.02
CA ILE A 524 -20.96 -17.87 0.08
C ILE A 524 -22.09 -16.98 -0.45
N MET A 525 -21.76 -16.02 -1.32
CA MET A 525 -22.75 -15.12 -1.90
C MET A 525 -23.83 -15.85 -2.71
N VAL A 526 -23.46 -16.91 -3.45
CA VAL A 526 -24.41 -17.75 -4.16
C VAL A 526 -25.36 -18.45 -3.20
N ARG A 527 -24.87 -19.00 -2.07
CA ARG A 527 -25.70 -19.65 -1.06
C ARG A 527 -26.72 -18.70 -0.42
N HIS A 528 -26.30 -17.47 -0.19
CA HIS A 528 -27.08 -16.44 0.52
C HIS A 528 -27.77 -15.43 -0.42
N LEU A 529 -27.79 -15.69 -1.74
CA LEU A 529 -28.34 -14.76 -2.72
C LEU A 529 -29.83 -14.44 -2.48
N ASN A 530 -30.59 -15.43 -2.01
CA ASN A 530 -32.01 -15.29 -1.75
C ASN A 530 -32.34 -14.73 -0.35
N ASP A 531 -31.36 -14.58 0.53
CA ASP A 531 -31.60 -14.10 1.90
C ASP A 531 -32.10 -12.66 1.93
N ALA A 532 -31.88 -11.87 0.87
CA ALA A 532 -32.43 -10.52 0.76
C ALA A 532 -33.96 -10.47 0.86
N HIS A 533 -34.69 -11.54 0.50
CA HIS A 533 -36.14 -11.62 0.68
C HIS A 533 -36.55 -11.59 2.15
N ARG A 534 -35.73 -12.15 3.04
CA ARG A 534 -35.99 -12.19 4.49
C ARG A 534 -35.97 -10.83 5.15
N ILE A 535 -35.40 -9.79 4.51
CA ILE A 535 -35.43 -8.40 5.00
C ILE A 535 -36.86 -7.94 5.17
N TYR A 536 -37.77 -8.32 4.28
CA TYR A 536 -39.17 -7.93 4.31
C TYR A 536 -40.05 -8.90 5.10
N GLU A 537 -39.68 -10.17 5.17
CA GLU A 537 -40.45 -11.20 5.90
C GLU A 537 -40.37 -11.05 7.41
N ARG A 538 -39.17 -10.70 7.95
CA ARG A 538 -38.97 -10.53 9.39
C ARG A 538 -39.79 -9.45 10.04
N ARG A 539 -40.29 -8.48 9.28
CA ARG A 539 -41.08 -7.36 9.84
C ARG A 539 -42.57 -7.52 9.68
N GLN A 540 -43.02 -8.60 9.05
CA GLN A 540 -44.45 -8.97 9.05
C GLN A 540 -44.84 -9.84 10.25
N GLY A 541 -43.84 -10.32 11.00
CA GLY A 541 -44.04 -11.20 12.16
C GLY A 541 -43.74 -10.57 13.53
N GLU A 542 -43.30 -9.31 13.58
CA GLU A 542 -43.19 -8.49 14.79
C GLU A 542 -44.31 -7.43 14.82
#